data_9eff6c3feceb08fdd45cb74aa681fd13
#
_entry.id   9eff6c3feceb08fdd45cb74aa681fd13
#
_cell.length_a   1.000
_cell.length_b   1.000
_cell.length_c   1.000
_cell.angle_alpha   90.00
_cell.angle_beta   90.00
_cell.angle_gamma   90.00
#
_symmetry.space_group_name_H-M   'P 1'
#
loop_
_entity.id
_entity.type
_entity.pdbx_description
1 polymer ?
#
loop_
_entity_poly.entity_id
_entity_poly.type
_entity_poly.pdbx_seq_one_letter_code
_entity_poly.pdbx_strand_id
1 'polypeptide(L)'
;GSGKSTLTHAKHGQKYDIKVLHDDAFIISIKDGSSIALEPSYFDKTSDYPTGHREQDFFITVQNCGVTLDENGRKVLVTEDIRNGNGRTVKSRFSTPNRVDRIDEAINAIFWIMKDDSLPPLVRIHDPLMASTMGCTLMTKRSNAENVLGLHDELVIEPYANPFRVYPLVEDYRKFCRLFESGVSCYIINTGSYMGKGISKEVSLDVIEQVVDGTADFKPFGPIV
;
A
#
# COMPACT_ATOMS: atom_id res chain seq x y z
N GLY A 1 -7.06 -0.94 -5.84
CA GLY A 1 -6.82 -0.25 -4.73
C GLY A 1 -7.22 -0.70 -3.34
N SER A 2 -6.28 -1.30 -2.59
CA SER A 2 -6.45 -1.61 -1.16
C SER A 2 -6.23 -0.41 -0.23
N GLY A 3 -5.83 0.77 -0.76
CA GLY A 3 -5.50 1.95 0.04
C GLY A 3 -4.02 2.08 0.43
N LYS A 4 -3.13 1.27 -0.13
CA LYS A 4 -1.69 1.26 0.17
C LYS A 4 -1.06 2.67 0.15
N SER A 5 -1.08 3.38 -0.99
CA SER A 5 -0.51 4.73 -1.12
C SER A 5 -1.19 5.75 -0.19
N THR A 6 -2.51 5.62 0.01
CA THR A 6 -3.27 6.48 0.93
C THR A 6 -2.76 6.37 2.37
N LEU A 7 -2.49 5.16 2.85
CA LEU A 7 -1.97 4.93 4.20
C LEU A 7 -0.51 5.34 4.31
N THR A 8 0.33 5.02 3.30
CA THR A 8 1.76 5.35 3.28
C THR A 8 2.03 6.86 3.34
N HIS A 9 1.22 7.66 2.63
CA HIS A 9 1.39 9.11 2.56
C HIS A 9 0.49 9.90 3.53
N ALA A 10 -0.20 9.22 4.43
CA ALA A 10 -1.00 9.88 5.45
C ALA A 10 -0.13 10.73 6.38
N LYS A 11 -0.62 11.92 6.75
CA LYS A 11 0.12 12.86 7.61
C LYS A 11 -0.23 12.75 9.08
N HIS A 12 -1.28 11.98 9.43
CA HIS A 12 -1.73 11.76 10.82
C HIS A 12 -1.79 13.05 11.65
N GLY A 13 -2.33 14.13 11.06
CA GLY A 13 -2.40 15.43 11.73
C GLY A 13 -1.04 16.03 12.09
N GLN A 14 0.05 15.58 11.50
CA GLN A 14 1.44 15.94 11.84
C GLN A 14 1.84 15.54 13.28
N LYS A 15 1.17 14.54 13.84
CA LYS A 15 1.43 14.04 15.19
C LYS A 15 2.77 13.30 15.29
N TYR A 16 3.23 12.69 14.20
CA TYR A 16 4.43 11.86 14.16
C TYR A 16 5.49 12.41 13.21
N ASP A 17 6.77 12.12 13.49
CA ASP A 17 7.87 12.29 12.53
C ASP A 17 7.89 11.11 11.56
N ILE A 18 7.17 11.26 10.44
CA ILE A 18 6.96 10.17 9.47
C ILE A 18 8.05 10.20 8.42
N LYS A 19 8.76 9.10 8.27
CA LYS A 19 9.67 8.83 7.16
C LYS A 19 9.03 7.83 6.20
N VAL A 20 9.05 8.14 4.91
CA VAL A 20 8.47 7.28 3.86
C VAL A 20 9.59 6.64 3.07
N LEU A 21 9.70 5.30 3.14
CA LEU A 21 10.66 4.54 2.36
C LEU A 21 10.19 4.44 0.89
N HIS A 22 9.03 3.86 0.67
CA HIS A 22 8.34 3.78 -0.62
C HIS A 22 6.87 3.39 -0.40
N ASP A 23 6.01 3.67 -1.38
CA ASP A 23 4.61 3.25 -1.33
C ASP A 23 4.31 1.97 -2.13
N ASP A 24 5.30 1.44 -2.84
CA ASP A 24 5.17 0.22 -3.64
C ASP A 24 6.26 -0.80 -3.31
N ALA A 25 7.42 -0.79 -3.95
CA ALA A 25 8.41 -1.84 -3.83
C ALA A 25 9.60 -1.49 -2.92
N PHE A 26 9.89 -2.38 -1.97
CA PHE A 26 11.04 -2.30 -1.07
C PHE A 26 11.50 -3.70 -0.65
N ILE A 27 12.71 -3.79 -0.14
CA ILE A 27 13.31 -5.02 0.37
C ILE A 27 13.49 -4.89 1.87
N ILE A 28 13.17 -5.95 2.61
CA ILE A 28 13.45 -6.11 4.04
C ILE A 28 14.56 -7.13 4.19
N SER A 29 15.61 -6.77 4.92
CA SER A 29 16.70 -7.67 5.29
C SER A 29 16.25 -8.61 6.42
N ILE A 30 16.32 -9.91 6.20
CA ILE A 30 16.04 -10.91 7.26
C ILE A 30 17.17 -11.02 8.29
N LYS A 31 18.33 -10.39 8.02
CA LYS A 31 19.49 -10.43 8.92
C LYS A 31 19.35 -9.49 10.08
N ASP A 32 18.84 -8.29 9.82
CA ASP A 32 18.81 -7.17 10.77
C ASP A 32 17.52 -6.38 10.76
N GLY A 33 16.55 -6.74 9.89
CA GLY A 33 15.27 -6.06 9.76
C GLY A 33 15.33 -4.70 9.06
N SER A 34 16.50 -4.28 8.58
CA SER A 34 16.63 -3.03 7.82
C SER A 34 15.87 -3.07 6.49
N SER A 35 15.55 -1.93 5.94
CA SER A 35 14.76 -1.85 4.71
C SER A 35 15.36 -0.87 3.71
N ILE A 36 15.26 -1.18 2.42
CA ILE A 36 15.74 -0.34 1.33
C ILE A 36 14.67 -0.21 0.24
N ALA A 37 14.46 0.99 -0.26
CA ALA A 37 13.58 1.22 -1.41
C ALA A 37 14.16 0.59 -2.67
N LEU A 38 13.31 -0.12 -3.43
CA LEU A 38 13.72 -0.77 -4.66
C LEU A 38 13.61 0.16 -5.87
N GLU A 39 12.66 1.08 -5.87
CA GLU A 39 12.36 1.96 -6.98
C GLU A 39 12.79 3.41 -6.72
N PRO A 40 13.39 4.09 -7.71
CA PRO A 40 13.82 5.48 -7.56
C PRO A 40 12.67 6.48 -7.70
N SER A 41 11.50 6.07 -8.18
CA SER A 41 10.36 6.92 -8.50
C SER A 41 9.05 6.25 -8.16
N TYR A 42 7.98 7.05 -8.00
CA TYR A 42 6.60 6.56 -7.93
C TYR A 42 6.04 6.40 -9.34
N PHE A 43 5.22 5.38 -9.54
CA PHE A 43 4.51 5.11 -10.79
C PHE A 43 3.01 5.31 -10.58
N ASP A 44 2.59 6.57 -10.58
CA ASP A 44 1.28 7.01 -10.16
C ASP A 44 0.24 6.97 -11.29
N LYS A 45 -1.03 6.83 -10.93
CA LYS A 45 -2.15 7.02 -11.85
C LYS A 45 -2.40 8.50 -12.05
N THR A 46 -2.50 8.94 -13.31
CA THR A 46 -2.83 10.34 -13.60
C THR A 46 -4.23 10.74 -13.11
N SER A 47 -5.16 9.78 -13.01
CA SER A 47 -6.49 9.99 -12.42
C SER A 47 -6.50 10.41 -10.95
N ASP A 48 -5.40 10.14 -10.21
CA ASP A 48 -5.26 10.55 -8.82
C ASP A 48 -4.95 12.06 -8.68
N TYR A 49 -4.71 12.75 -9.81
CA TYR A 49 -4.37 14.16 -9.89
C TYR A 49 -5.36 14.92 -10.78
N PRO A 50 -6.65 15.03 -10.38
CA PRO A 50 -7.66 15.72 -11.18
C PRO A 50 -7.36 17.21 -11.31
N THR A 51 -8.04 17.87 -12.25
CA THR A 51 -7.94 19.31 -12.44
C THR A 51 -8.16 20.06 -11.12
N GLY A 52 -7.24 20.96 -10.80
CA GLY A 52 -7.21 21.71 -9.54
C GLY A 52 -6.45 21.00 -8.39
N HIS A 53 -5.93 19.78 -8.60
CA HIS A 53 -5.06 19.15 -7.61
C HIS A 53 -3.75 19.96 -7.46
N ARG A 54 -3.30 20.17 -6.22
CA ARG A 54 -2.13 21.02 -5.90
C ARG A 54 -0.82 20.61 -6.59
N GLU A 55 -0.69 19.33 -6.98
CA GLU A 55 0.49 18.81 -7.68
C GLU A 55 0.30 18.75 -9.20
N GLN A 56 -0.81 19.23 -9.73
CA GLN A 56 -1.09 19.18 -11.17
C GLN A 56 -0.06 19.96 -11.98
N ASP A 57 0.32 21.14 -11.53
CA ASP A 57 1.32 21.97 -12.22
C ASP A 57 2.68 21.28 -12.32
N PHE A 58 3.07 20.50 -11.30
CA PHE A 58 4.27 19.67 -11.35
C PHE A 58 4.21 18.66 -12.49
N PHE A 59 3.08 17.94 -12.64
CA PHE A 59 2.93 16.93 -13.68
C PHE A 59 2.83 17.52 -15.09
N ILE A 60 2.29 18.72 -15.25
CA ILE A 60 2.25 19.44 -16.53
C ILE A 60 3.67 19.70 -17.06
N THR A 61 4.66 19.81 -16.19
CA THR A 61 6.06 20.04 -16.54
C THR A 61 6.88 18.74 -16.72
N VAL A 62 6.33 17.59 -16.37
CA VAL A 62 7.02 16.29 -16.47
C VAL A 62 6.84 15.71 -17.87
N GLN A 63 7.93 15.32 -18.52
CA GLN A 63 7.92 14.89 -19.92
C GLN A 63 7.13 13.61 -20.21
N ASN A 64 6.90 12.76 -19.23
CA ASN A 64 6.19 11.49 -19.41
C ASN A 64 4.70 11.56 -19.13
N CYS A 65 4.15 12.75 -19.00
CA CYS A 65 2.74 12.97 -18.70
C CYS A 65 2.04 13.55 -19.93
N GLY A 66 0.94 12.94 -20.35
CA GLY A 66 0.09 13.48 -21.42
C GLY A 66 -0.57 14.78 -20.96
N VAL A 67 -0.57 15.79 -21.83
CA VAL A 67 -1.17 17.10 -21.58
C VAL A 67 -2.16 17.43 -22.68
N THR A 68 -3.32 17.97 -22.31
CA THR A 68 -4.31 18.53 -23.22
C THR A 68 -4.70 19.95 -22.80
N LEU A 69 -5.59 20.58 -23.53
CA LEU A 69 -6.14 21.88 -23.18
C LEU A 69 -7.58 21.71 -22.69
N ASP A 70 -7.94 22.43 -21.63
CA ASP A 70 -9.34 22.55 -21.20
C ASP A 70 -10.12 23.53 -22.08
N GLU A 71 -11.40 23.74 -21.80
CA GLU A 71 -12.27 24.67 -22.52
C GLU A 71 -11.81 26.13 -22.49
N ASN A 72 -10.94 26.49 -21.54
CA ASN A 72 -10.34 27.81 -21.40
C ASN A 72 -8.94 27.92 -22.01
N GLY A 73 -8.47 26.86 -22.70
CA GLY A 73 -7.14 26.81 -23.30
C GLY A 73 -5.99 26.60 -22.30
N ARG A 74 -6.28 26.20 -21.05
CA ARG A 74 -5.25 25.90 -20.04
C ARG A 74 -4.74 24.47 -20.21
N LYS A 75 -3.46 24.28 -19.97
CA LYS A 75 -2.85 22.95 -19.94
C LYS A 75 -3.35 22.16 -18.75
N VAL A 76 -3.89 20.97 -19.00
CA VAL A 76 -4.33 20.02 -17.98
C VAL A 76 -3.81 18.63 -18.31
N LEU A 77 -3.68 17.78 -17.29
CA LEU A 77 -3.24 16.40 -17.49
C LEU A 77 -4.31 15.60 -18.23
N VAL A 78 -3.87 14.72 -19.13
CA VAL A 78 -4.71 13.63 -19.61
C VAL A 78 -4.78 12.60 -18.49
N THR A 79 -5.88 12.62 -17.73
CA THR A 79 -6.06 11.78 -16.54
C THR A 79 -6.40 10.34 -16.86
N GLU A 80 -6.86 10.07 -18.10
CA GLU A 80 -7.25 8.75 -18.56
C GLU A 80 -6.64 8.44 -19.93
N ASP A 81 -6.22 7.21 -20.12
CA ASP A 81 -5.92 6.71 -21.46
C ASP A 81 -7.25 6.51 -22.19
N ILE A 82 -7.41 7.15 -23.35
CA ILE A 82 -8.64 7.06 -24.17
C ILE A 82 -9.03 5.64 -24.55
N ARG A 83 -8.10 4.69 -24.48
CA ARG A 83 -8.30 3.28 -24.82
C ARG A 83 -8.73 2.44 -23.62
N ASN A 84 -8.23 2.72 -22.41
CA ASN A 84 -8.44 1.89 -21.23
C ASN A 84 -8.67 2.66 -19.91
N GLY A 85 -8.69 3.98 -19.95
CA GLY A 85 -8.92 4.81 -18.77
C GLY A 85 -7.82 4.71 -17.70
N ASN A 86 -6.57 4.45 -18.10
CA ASN A 86 -5.50 4.11 -17.17
C ASN A 86 -4.19 4.82 -17.49
N GLY A 87 -4.22 6.13 -17.53
CA GLY A 87 -3.01 6.93 -17.66
C GLY A 87 -2.06 6.74 -16.47
N ARG A 88 -0.76 6.70 -16.77
CA ARG A 88 0.31 6.59 -15.76
C ARG A 88 1.32 7.71 -15.94
N THR A 89 1.94 8.09 -14.84
CA THR A 89 3.05 9.04 -14.81
C THR A 89 4.14 8.58 -13.85
N VAL A 90 5.38 8.91 -14.17
CA VAL A 90 6.51 8.69 -13.27
C VAL A 90 6.72 9.97 -12.46
N LYS A 91 6.62 9.87 -11.14
CA LYS A 91 6.82 10.96 -10.21
C LYS A 91 8.12 10.74 -9.43
N SER A 92 9.00 11.71 -9.44
CA SER A 92 10.23 11.62 -8.67
C SER A 92 9.94 11.47 -7.17
N ARG A 93 10.65 10.59 -6.49
CA ARG A 93 10.60 10.45 -5.03
C ARG A 93 11.05 11.73 -4.30
N PHE A 94 11.84 12.57 -4.94
CA PHE A 94 12.22 13.89 -4.42
C PHE A 94 11.03 14.84 -4.21
N SER A 95 9.87 14.58 -4.82
CA SER A 95 8.64 15.31 -4.55
C SER A 95 8.05 15.02 -3.15
N THR A 96 8.48 13.95 -2.47
CA THR A 96 8.08 13.61 -1.11
C THR A 96 9.17 14.10 -0.14
N PRO A 97 8.93 15.17 0.63
CA PRO A 97 9.98 15.82 1.42
C PRO A 97 10.51 14.95 2.58
N ASN A 98 9.69 14.04 3.09
CA ASN A 98 10.02 13.13 4.19
C ASN A 98 10.43 11.73 3.70
N ARG A 99 10.81 11.58 2.43
CA ARG A 99 11.31 10.32 1.91
C ARG A 99 12.66 9.95 2.51
N VAL A 100 12.88 8.66 2.62
CA VAL A 100 14.20 8.06 2.86
C VAL A 100 14.43 6.96 1.83
N ASP A 101 15.69 6.66 1.52
CA ASP A 101 16.03 5.57 0.59
C ASP A 101 16.30 4.27 1.33
N ARG A 102 16.59 4.38 2.63
CA ARG A 102 16.89 3.28 3.53
C ARG A 102 16.42 3.59 4.94
N ILE A 103 16.00 2.55 5.65
CA ILE A 103 15.74 2.53 7.09
C ILE A 103 16.68 1.48 7.67
N ASP A 104 17.65 1.91 8.51
CA ASP A 104 18.65 1.02 9.10
C ASP A 104 18.11 0.30 10.34
N GLU A 105 17.12 0.88 11.00
CA GLU A 105 16.43 0.27 12.13
C GLU A 105 15.60 -0.93 11.68
N ALA A 106 15.52 -1.95 12.53
CA ALA A 106 14.68 -3.09 12.30
C ALA A 106 13.20 -2.72 12.25
N ILE A 107 12.45 -3.29 11.30
CA ILE A 107 11.00 -3.11 11.27
C ILE A 107 10.36 -3.70 12.53
N ASN A 108 9.32 -3.05 13.03
CA ASN A 108 8.59 -3.46 14.22
C ASN A 108 7.28 -4.17 13.91
N ALA A 109 6.65 -3.83 12.79
CA ALA A 109 5.35 -4.37 12.42
C ALA A 109 5.18 -4.49 10.90
N ILE A 110 4.38 -5.46 10.51
CA ILE A 110 3.88 -5.66 9.14
C ILE A 110 2.36 -5.61 9.19
N PHE A 111 1.76 -4.80 8.32
CA PHE A 111 0.33 -4.70 8.16
C PHE A 111 -0.09 -5.29 6.80
N TRP A 112 -0.84 -6.38 6.83
CA TRP A 112 -1.51 -6.92 5.65
C TRP A 112 -2.78 -6.12 5.38
N ILE A 113 -2.82 -5.42 4.27
CA ILE A 113 -4.00 -4.62 3.89
C ILE A 113 -4.90 -5.46 3.00
N MET A 114 -6.16 -5.62 3.41
CA MET A 114 -7.15 -6.37 2.64
C MET A 114 -8.54 -5.75 2.73
N LYS A 115 -9.47 -6.32 1.98
CA LYS A 115 -10.90 -5.98 2.01
C LYS A 115 -11.68 -7.27 2.21
N ASP A 116 -12.23 -7.43 3.41
CA ASP A 116 -12.98 -8.63 3.79
C ASP A 116 -14.07 -8.24 4.79
N ASP A 117 -15.35 -8.48 4.42
CA ASP A 117 -16.49 -8.08 5.25
C ASP A 117 -16.60 -8.88 6.57
N SER A 118 -15.91 -10.00 6.67
CA SER A 118 -15.87 -10.82 7.89
C SER A 118 -14.84 -10.34 8.93
N LEU A 119 -13.91 -9.45 8.54
CA LEU A 119 -12.84 -8.99 9.40
C LEU A 119 -13.11 -7.58 9.97
N PRO A 120 -12.88 -7.36 11.28
CA PRO A 120 -12.91 -6.01 11.84
C PRO A 120 -11.84 -5.10 11.25
N PRO A 121 -11.87 -3.78 11.50
CA PRO A 121 -10.91 -2.82 10.95
C PRO A 121 -9.43 -3.17 11.21
N LEU A 122 -9.16 -3.79 12.37
CA LEU A 122 -7.81 -4.21 12.78
C LEU A 122 -7.86 -5.59 13.42
N VAL A 123 -6.96 -6.47 12.98
CA VAL A 123 -6.71 -7.79 13.62
C VAL A 123 -5.24 -7.92 13.90
N ARG A 124 -4.87 -8.46 15.08
CA ARG A 124 -3.50 -8.83 15.42
C ARG A 124 -3.32 -10.33 15.31
N ILE A 125 -2.26 -10.78 14.65
CA ILE A 125 -1.93 -12.19 14.54
C ILE A 125 -0.69 -12.47 15.38
N HIS A 126 -0.79 -13.40 16.34
CA HIS A 126 0.29 -13.73 17.26
C HIS A 126 1.17 -14.88 16.76
N ASP A 127 0.58 -15.83 16.03
CA ASP A 127 1.30 -17.00 15.54
C ASP A 127 2.10 -16.66 14.27
N PRO A 128 3.45 -16.86 14.25
CA PRO A 128 4.29 -16.51 13.11
C PRO A 128 3.94 -17.27 11.82
N LEU A 129 3.52 -18.54 11.94
CA LEU A 129 3.16 -19.35 10.77
C LEU A 129 1.85 -18.84 10.16
N MET A 130 0.87 -18.52 11.01
CA MET A 130 -0.39 -17.92 10.56
C MET A 130 -0.12 -16.54 9.93
N ALA A 131 0.69 -15.70 10.55
CA ALA A 131 1.04 -14.38 10.05
C ALA A 131 1.65 -14.44 8.64
N SER A 132 2.57 -15.38 8.42
CA SER A 132 3.15 -15.63 7.10
C SER A 132 2.15 -16.23 6.12
N THR A 133 1.28 -17.16 6.56
CA THR A 133 0.23 -17.76 5.73
C THR A 133 -0.75 -16.70 5.23
N MET A 134 -1.14 -15.75 6.08
CA MET A 134 -2.00 -14.63 5.65
C MET A 134 -1.34 -13.81 4.53
N GLY A 135 -0.03 -13.58 4.60
CA GLY A 135 0.71 -12.95 3.51
C GLY A 135 0.67 -13.74 2.20
N CYS A 136 0.71 -15.09 2.27
CA CYS A 136 0.56 -15.95 1.09
C CYS A 136 -0.81 -15.87 0.41
N THR A 137 -1.85 -15.55 1.17
CA THR A 137 -3.25 -15.57 0.69
C THR A 137 -3.76 -14.19 0.33
N LEU A 138 -2.93 -13.17 0.33
CA LEU A 138 -3.33 -11.81 -0.05
C LEU A 138 -3.94 -11.79 -1.44
N MET A 139 -5.09 -11.15 -1.56
CA MET A 139 -5.79 -10.98 -2.80
C MET A 139 -5.85 -9.51 -3.20
N THR A 140 -5.67 -9.24 -4.49
CA THR A 140 -5.76 -7.90 -5.05
C THR A 140 -6.63 -7.89 -6.30
N LYS A 141 -7.25 -6.74 -6.58
CA LYS A 141 -7.82 -6.49 -7.89
C LYS A 141 -6.73 -5.90 -8.78
N ARG A 142 -6.47 -6.52 -9.92
CA ARG A 142 -5.57 -5.96 -10.92
C ARG A 142 -6.12 -4.64 -11.46
N SER A 143 -5.22 -3.70 -11.74
CA SER A 143 -5.59 -2.47 -12.42
C SER A 143 -6.00 -2.75 -13.87
N ASN A 144 -6.79 -1.85 -14.47
CA ASN A 144 -7.19 -1.98 -15.88
C ASN A 144 -5.99 -2.10 -16.84
N ALA A 145 -4.83 -1.52 -16.50
CA ALA A 145 -3.60 -1.64 -17.29
C ALA A 145 -3.02 -3.06 -17.32
N GLU A 146 -3.23 -3.82 -16.25
CA GLU A 146 -2.74 -5.20 -16.11
C GLU A 146 -3.75 -6.21 -16.63
N ASN A 147 -4.98 -5.78 -16.91
CA ASN A 147 -6.09 -6.64 -17.27
C ASN A 147 -6.34 -6.63 -18.77
N VAL A 148 -5.50 -7.32 -19.52
CA VAL A 148 -5.56 -7.43 -20.98
C VAL A 148 -6.81 -8.21 -21.46
N LEU A 149 -7.47 -8.97 -20.59
CA LEU A 149 -8.54 -9.91 -20.93
C LEU A 149 -9.96 -9.50 -20.51
N GLY A 150 -10.14 -8.28 -19.99
CA GLY A 150 -11.48 -7.77 -19.62
C GLY A 150 -12.09 -8.35 -18.33
N LEU A 151 -11.33 -9.05 -17.51
CA LEU A 151 -11.77 -9.59 -16.21
C LEU A 151 -11.63 -8.54 -15.10
N HIS A 152 -12.45 -7.48 -15.17
CA HIS A 152 -12.26 -6.26 -14.37
C HIS A 152 -12.57 -6.40 -12.87
N ASP A 153 -13.20 -7.47 -12.41
CA ASP A 153 -13.67 -7.60 -11.04
C ASP A 153 -13.16 -8.83 -10.28
N GLU A 154 -12.34 -9.66 -10.91
CA GLU A 154 -11.81 -10.85 -10.24
C GLU A 154 -10.67 -10.50 -9.27
N LEU A 155 -10.75 -11.06 -8.06
CA LEU A 155 -9.66 -11.04 -7.10
C LEU A 155 -8.61 -12.08 -7.53
N VAL A 156 -7.36 -11.64 -7.61
CA VAL A 156 -6.21 -12.50 -7.91
C VAL A 156 -5.38 -12.65 -6.65
N ILE A 157 -5.01 -13.89 -6.32
CA ILE A 157 -4.07 -14.14 -5.22
C ILE A 157 -2.70 -13.63 -5.65
N GLU A 158 -2.15 -12.72 -4.86
CA GLU A 158 -0.83 -12.13 -5.05
C GLU A 158 -0.04 -12.25 -3.76
N PRO A 159 0.64 -13.39 -3.54
CA PRO A 159 1.33 -13.67 -2.30
C PRO A 159 2.34 -12.58 -1.95
N TYR A 160 2.24 -12.07 -0.72
CA TYR A 160 3.08 -10.99 -0.18
C TYR A 160 3.02 -9.69 -1.00
N ALA A 161 1.95 -9.51 -1.78
CA ALA A 161 1.78 -8.40 -2.73
C ALA A 161 3.00 -8.24 -3.67
N ASN A 162 3.64 -9.35 -4.05
CA ASN A 162 4.84 -9.37 -4.88
C ASN A 162 4.58 -9.96 -6.27
N PRO A 163 4.20 -9.15 -7.27
CA PRO A 163 3.98 -9.59 -8.63
C PRO A 163 5.30 -9.93 -9.38
N PHE A 164 6.44 -9.50 -8.85
CA PHE A 164 7.75 -9.66 -9.50
C PHE A 164 8.52 -10.88 -9.05
N ARG A 165 7.92 -11.77 -8.26
CA ARG A 165 8.59 -12.97 -7.76
C ARG A 165 8.95 -13.93 -8.89
N VAL A 166 10.24 -14.23 -9.00
CA VAL A 166 10.83 -15.17 -9.97
C VAL A 166 11.45 -16.42 -9.30
N TYR A 167 11.16 -16.61 -8.02
CA TYR A 167 11.65 -17.71 -7.19
C TYR A 167 10.48 -18.42 -6.50
N PRO A 168 10.68 -19.64 -5.94
CA PRO A 168 9.61 -20.37 -5.28
C PRO A 168 8.98 -19.60 -4.11
N LEU A 169 7.65 -19.62 -4.02
CA LEU A 169 6.88 -18.95 -2.96
C LEU A 169 7.34 -19.34 -1.54
N VAL A 170 7.79 -20.59 -1.36
CA VAL A 170 8.25 -21.07 -0.07
C VAL A 170 9.43 -20.28 0.49
N GLU A 171 10.21 -19.61 -0.35
CA GLU A 171 11.31 -18.75 0.10
C GLU A 171 10.78 -17.50 0.80
N ASP A 172 9.77 -16.85 0.26
CA ASP A 172 9.10 -15.73 0.94
C ASP A 172 8.43 -16.20 2.22
N TYR A 173 7.69 -17.31 2.15
CA TYR A 173 7.02 -17.88 3.33
C TYR A 173 7.99 -18.07 4.50
N ARG A 174 9.13 -18.72 4.25
CA ARG A 174 10.16 -18.96 5.28
C ARG A 174 10.79 -17.68 5.80
N LYS A 175 11.02 -16.69 4.93
CA LYS A 175 11.61 -15.40 5.31
C LYS A 175 10.64 -14.61 6.18
N PHE A 176 9.37 -14.54 5.82
CA PHE A 176 8.35 -13.88 6.65
C PHE A 176 8.12 -14.60 7.98
N CYS A 177 8.11 -15.95 8.02
CA CYS A 177 8.10 -16.69 9.28
C CYS A 177 9.25 -16.24 10.20
N ARG A 178 10.47 -16.18 9.68
CA ARG A 178 11.64 -15.73 10.47
C ARG A 178 11.51 -14.31 10.98
N LEU A 179 10.97 -13.39 10.18
CA LEU A 179 10.70 -12.00 10.63
C LEU A 179 9.71 -11.99 11.78
N PHE A 180 8.61 -12.72 11.70
CA PHE A 180 7.63 -12.79 12.77
C PHE A 180 8.18 -13.52 14.01
N GLU A 181 8.94 -14.60 13.83
CA GLU A 181 9.66 -15.31 14.93
C GLU A 181 10.68 -14.40 15.64
N SER A 182 11.26 -13.43 14.94
CA SER A 182 12.18 -12.45 15.53
C SER A 182 11.51 -11.35 16.33
N GLY A 183 10.17 -11.36 16.42
CA GLY A 183 9.40 -10.41 17.21
C GLY A 183 8.73 -9.29 16.41
N VAL A 184 8.78 -9.31 15.08
CA VAL A 184 8.00 -8.38 14.24
C VAL A 184 6.52 -8.68 14.41
N SER A 185 5.74 -7.69 14.80
CA SER A 185 4.30 -7.82 14.98
C SER A 185 3.57 -7.93 13.63
N CYS A 186 2.52 -8.73 13.59
CA CYS A 186 1.67 -8.88 12.40
C CYS A 186 0.27 -8.36 12.67
N TYR A 187 -0.23 -7.53 11.76
CA TYR A 187 -1.59 -7.01 11.78
C TYR A 187 -2.26 -7.17 10.42
N ILE A 188 -3.58 -7.27 10.43
CA ILE A 188 -4.42 -7.10 9.24
C ILE A 188 -5.17 -5.77 9.40
N ILE A 189 -5.13 -4.94 8.35
CA ILE A 189 -5.98 -3.75 8.23
C ILE A 189 -7.03 -4.03 7.18
N ASN A 190 -8.29 -4.05 7.59
CA ASN A 190 -9.41 -4.13 6.67
C ASN A 190 -9.81 -2.72 6.22
N THR A 191 -9.68 -2.45 4.93
CA THR A 191 -10.04 -1.17 4.30
C THR A 191 -11.33 -1.24 3.47
N GLY A 192 -12.09 -2.32 3.63
CA GLY A 192 -13.33 -2.57 2.91
C GLY A 192 -14.57 -2.26 3.75
N SER A 193 -15.22 -3.33 4.20
CA SER A 193 -16.40 -3.27 5.07
C SER A 193 -16.25 -4.28 6.20
N TYR A 194 -17.07 -4.14 7.23
CA TYR A 194 -17.21 -5.09 8.31
C TYR A 194 -18.70 -5.22 8.67
N MET A 195 -19.23 -6.44 8.58
CA MET A 195 -20.64 -6.73 8.83
C MET A 195 -21.59 -5.82 8.00
N GLY A 196 -21.27 -5.64 6.73
CA GLY A 196 -22.02 -4.80 5.79
C GLY A 196 -21.86 -3.29 5.96
N LYS A 197 -21.01 -2.82 6.89
CA LYS A 197 -20.70 -1.40 7.10
C LYS A 197 -19.35 -1.05 6.52
N GLY A 198 -19.29 -0.04 5.64
CA GLY A 198 -18.03 0.45 5.06
C GLY A 198 -17.08 1.01 6.13
N ILE A 199 -15.80 0.66 6.02
CA ILE A 199 -14.73 1.18 6.88
C ILE A 199 -14.19 2.46 6.21
N SER A 200 -14.28 3.59 6.91
CA SER A 200 -13.80 4.86 6.38
C SER A 200 -12.27 4.96 6.44
N LYS A 201 -11.73 5.90 5.67
CA LYS A 201 -10.30 6.20 5.71
C LYS A 201 -9.84 6.63 7.11
N GLU A 202 -10.65 7.42 7.79
CA GLU A 202 -10.37 7.92 9.13
C GLU A 202 -10.23 6.76 10.13
N VAL A 203 -11.12 5.77 10.08
CA VAL A 203 -11.03 4.56 10.91
C VAL A 203 -9.75 3.79 10.59
N SER A 204 -9.40 3.65 9.30
CA SER A 204 -8.16 2.94 8.91
C SER A 204 -6.89 3.65 9.39
N LEU A 205 -6.90 4.99 9.45
CA LEU A 205 -5.77 5.75 10.00
C LEU A 205 -5.74 5.69 11.52
N ASP A 206 -6.89 5.80 12.18
CA ASP A 206 -7.00 5.76 13.63
C ASP A 206 -6.49 4.42 14.23
N VAL A 207 -6.83 3.28 13.62
CA VAL A 207 -6.32 1.99 14.10
C VAL A 207 -4.80 1.85 13.97
N ILE A 208 -4.18 2.48 12.96
CA ILE A 208 -2.71 2.54 12.86
C ILE A 208 -2.14 3.39 13.98
N GLU A 209 -2.74 4.56 14.23
CA GLU A 209 -2.33 5.44 15.32
C GLU A 209 -2.43 4.74 16.68
N GLN A 210 -3.51 4.02 16.94
CA GLN A 210 -3.68 3.25 18.18
C GLN A 210 -2.59 2.17 18.35
N VAL A 211 -2.18 1.51 17.26
CA VAL A 211 -1.07 0.54 17.31
C VAL A 211 0.24 1.24 17.64
N VAL A 212 0.54 2.35 16.96
CA VAL A 212 1.78 3.13 17.16
C VAL A 212 1.87 3.70 18.58
N ASP A 213 0.74 4.19 19.11
CA ASP A 213 0.66 4.76 20.47
C ASP A 213 0.59 3.69 21.56
N GLY A 214 0.40 2.40 21.21
CA GLY A 214 0.22 1.31 22.16
C GLY A 214 -1.13 1.37 22.91
N THR A 215 -2.12 2.04 22.35
CA THR A 215 -3.46 2.23 22.94
C THR A 215 -4.52 1.29 22.35
N ALA A 216 -4.17 0.48 21.34
CA ALA A 216 -5.08 -0.48 20.75
C ALA A 216 -5.52 -1.55 21.77
N ASP A 217 -6.82 -1.67 22.03
CA ASP A 217 -7.41 -2.68 22.89
C ASP A 217 -7.87 -3.87 22.05
N PHE A 218 -7.16 -4.99 22.15
CA PHE A 218 -7.45 -6.21 21.41
C PHE A 218 -8.29 -7.17 22.23
N LYS A 219 -9.33 -7.71 21.61
CA LYS A 219 -10.16 -8.78 22.14
C LYS A 219 -10.01 -10.03 21.31
N PRO A 220 -10.12 -11.23 21.88
CA PRO A 220 -10.10 -12.48 21.12
C PRO A 220 -11.10 -12.43 19.96
N PHE A 221 -10.64 -12.74 18.74
CA PHE A 221 -11.44 -12.79 17.53
C PHE A 221 -11.42 -14.22 16.97
N GLY A 222 -12.29 -15.08 17.49
CA GLY A 222 -12.31 -16.50 17.15
C GLY A 222 -11.33 -17.34 18.00
N PRO A 223 -11.22 -18.65 17.72
CA PRO A 223 -10.47 -19.59 18.54
C PRO A 223 -8.94 -19.49 18.38
N ILE A 224 -8.45 -18.79 17.38
CA ILE A 224 -7.02 -18.78 17.00
C ILE A 224 -6.43 -17.35 16.96
N VAL A 225 -7.27 -16.33 16.92
CA VAL A 225 -6.84 -14.91 16.74
C VAL A 225 -7.39 -14.02 17.84
#